data_1dc268a9e2aeb2d8e75a1501721aea76
#
_entry.id   1dc268a9e2aeb2d8e75a1501721aea76
#
_cell.length_a   1.000
_cell.length_b   1.000
_cell.length_c   1.000
_cell.angle_alpha   90.00
_cell.angle_beta   90.00
_cell.angle_gamma   90.00
#
_symmetry.space_group_name_H-M   'P 1'
#
loop_
_entity.id
_entity.type
_entity.pdbx_description
1 polymer ?
#
loop_
_entity_poly.entity_id
_entity_poly.type
_entity_poly.pdbx_seq_one_letter_code
_entity_poly.pdbx_strand_id
1 'polypeptide(L)'
;MTQPIRIAVLNFAHETVTFLPNDTTLADFVYQGSPARGEALLAWEPRSYMGGFVKVAREHAGVELVGLESPLWPKTGTGSGWITTQAYEHFLGRIIAELKAGGKWHGVYLALHGAMGVRGVPKPEADIARRVREVVGCDAFIAGTFDPHGNEDAEFLAAADMAFCVKYFPHYDARLQGERAARMLTRAIRGDYTPVSAHSSGKRASPIST
;
A
#
# COMPACT_ATOMS: atom_id res chain seq x y z
N MET A 1 15.14 7.54 -27.66
CA MET A 1 15.16 7.48 -26.16
C MET A 1 13.96 6.64 -25.74
N THR A 2 14.15 5.55 -25.02
CA THR A 2 13.05 4.74 -24.46
C THR A 2 12.32 5.57 -23.41
N GLN A 3 10.99 5.54 -23.43
CA GLN A 3 10.17 6.22 -22.42
C GLN A 3 10.51 5.70 -21.02
N PRO A 4 10.52 6.55 -19.98
CA PRO A 4 10.82 6.12 -18.63
C PRO A 4 9.76 5.13 -18.12
N ILE A 5 10.18 4.19 -17.29
CA ILE A 5 9.29 3.32 -16.52
C ILE A 5 8.65 4.17 -15.42
N ARG A 6 7.35 4.42 -15.51
CA ARG A 6 6.63 5.23 -14.54
C ARG A 6 5.94 4.35 -13.52
N ILE A 7 6.24 4.58 -12.25
CA ILE A 7 5.65 3.86 -11.11
C ILE A 7 4.94 4.88 -10.21
N ALA A 8 3.63 4.71 -10.05
CA ALA A 8 2.88 5.45 -9.05
C ALA A 8 3.15 4.89 -7.65
N VAL A 9 3.32 5.76 -6.68
CA VAL A 9 3.55 5.41 -5.28
C VAL A 9 2.47 6.05 -4.44
N LEU A 10 1.78 5.25 -3.63
CA LEU A 10 0.78 5.76 -2.69
C LEU A 10 0.98 5.14 -1.31
N ASN A 11 0.52 5.86 -0.30
CA ASN A 11 0.40 5.40 1.07
C ASN A 11 -1.06 5.48 1.52
N PHE A 12 -1.55 4.43 2.11
CA PHE A 12 -2.77 4.47 2.89
C PHE A 12 -2.67 3.38 3.97
N ALA A 13 -1.77 3.62 4.93
CA ALA A 13 -1.55 2.73 6.04
C ALA A 13 -2.39 3.17 7.24
N HIS A 14 -3.04 2.21 7.89
CA HIS A 14 -3.79 2.42 9.12
C HIS A 14 -3.88 1.13 9.93
N GLU A 15 -3.56 1.21 11.21
CA GLU A 15 -3.75 0.13 12.16
C GLU A 15 -5.02 0.38 12.97
N THR A 16 -6.06 -0.41 12.72
CA THR A 16 -7.35 -0.23 13.36
C THR A 16 -7.49 -1.07 14.62
N VAL A 17 -7.77 -0.40 15.71
CA VAL A 17 -8.16 -1.02 16.98
C VAL A 17 -9.68 -0.95 17.09
N THR A 18 -10.36 -2.06 16.83
CA THR A 18 -11.82 -2.11 16.60
C THR A 18 -12.69 -1.81 17.81
N PHE A 19 -12.13 -1.86 19.02
CA PHE A 19 -12.84 -1.59 20.27
C PHE A 19 -12.62 -0.17 20.83
N LEU A 20 -11.87 0.68 20.10
CA LEU A 20 -11.76 2.09 20.50
C LEU A 20 -13.08 2.83 20.25
N PRO A 21 -13.48 3.73 21.18
CA PRO A 21 -14.79 4.37 21.11
C PRO A 21 -14.91 5.44 20.01
N ASN A 22 -13.78 6.01 19.60
CA ASN A 22 -13.76 7.11 18.63
C ASN A 22 -13.27 6.62 17.27
N ASP A 23 -14.01 6.96 16.23
CA ASP A 23 -13.59 6.70 14.85
C ASP A 23 -12.50 7.69 14.43
N THR A 24 -11.64 7.27 13.51
CA THR A 24 -10.64 8.09 12.83
C THR A 24 -11.32 8.85 11.69
N THR A 25 -11.37 10.15 11.81
CA THR A 25 -12.07 11.04 10.87
C THR A 25 -11.14 11.65 9.83
N LEU A 26 -11.70 12.32 8.83
CA LEU A 26 -10.92 13.09 7.85
C LEU A 26 -10.00 14.11 8.53
N ALA A 27 -10.48 14.78 9.59
CA ALA A 27 -9.69 15.78 10.31
C ALA A 27 -8.45 15.20 10.99
N ASP A 28 -8.46 13.92 11.32
CA ASP A 28 -7.31 13.26 11.96
C ASP A 28 -6.16 13.02 10.98
N PHE A 29 -6.44 12.92 9.70
CA PHE A 29 -5.43 12.78 8.65
C PHE A 29 -4.92 14.11 8.09
N VAL A 30 -5.57 15.23 8.41
CA VAL A 30 -5.22 16.56 7.88
C VAL A 30 -4.46 17.36 8.93
N TYR A 31 -3.15 17.51 8.71
CA TYR A 31 -2.24 18.28 9.56
C TYR A 31 -1.01 18.72 8.76
N GLN A 32 -0.11 19.46 9.37
CA GLN A 32 1.13 19.90 8.71
C GLN A 32 1.93 18.69 8.21
N GLY A 33 2.07 18.55 6.91
CA GLY A 33 2.75 17.44 6.25
C GLY A 33 1.85 16.30 5.79
N SER A 34 0.56 16.28 6.19
CA SER A 34 -0.41 15.27 5.72
C SER A 34 -1.70 15.95 5.23
N PRO A 35 -2.25 15.53 4.06
CA PRO A 35 -1.69 14.50 3.16
C PRO A 35 -0.36 14.94 2.51
N ALA A 36 0.49 13.95 2.15
CA ALA A 36 1.75 14.18 1.46
C ALA A 36 1.64 13.80 -0.03
N ARG A 37 2.43 14.48 -0.89
CA ARG A 37 2.45 14.26 -2.33
C ARG A 37 3.85 14.44 -2.90
N GLY A 38 4.13 13.81 -4.05
CA GLY A 38 5.41 13.97 -4.76
C GLY A 38 6.60 13.59 -3.89
N GLU A 39 7.64 14.40 -3.89
CA GLU A 39 8.85 14.14 -3.11
C GLU A 39 8.61 14.11 -1.59
N ALA A 40 7.63 14.86 -1.07
CA ALA A 40 7.29 14.83 0.35
C ALA A 40 6.78 13.43 0.78
N LEU A 41 5.97 12.78 -0.06
CA LEU A 41 5.55 11.39 0.17
C LEU A 41 6.72 10.42 0.02
N LEU A 42 7.51 10.55 -1.04
CA LEU A 42 8.63 9.64 -1.33
C LEU A 42 9.76 9.70 -0.29
N ALA A 43 9.88 10.82 0.43
CA ALA A 43 10.84 10.98 1.53
C ALA A 43 10.29 10.55 2.89
N TRP A 44 9.00 10.20 2.97
CA TRP A 44 8.35 9.84 4.22
C TRP A 44 8.82 8.47 4.71
N GLU A 45 9.03 8.34 6.02
CA GLU A 45 9.49 7.10 6.68
C GLU A 45 10.66 6.39 5.99
N PRO A 46 11.84 7.02 5.89
CA PRO A 46 12.97 6.48 5.13
C PRO A 46 13.52 5.14 5.67
N ARG A 47 13.14 4.77 6.89
CA ARG A 47 13.53 3.51 7.55
C ARG A 47 12.48 2.39 7.42
N SER A 48 11.29 2.72 6.94
CA SER A 48 10.17 1.80 6.70
C SER A 48 10.24 1.18 5.29
N TYR A 49 9.24 0.39 4.94
CA TYR A 49 9.12 -0.20 3.60
C TYR A 49 8.98 0.86 2.50
N MET A 50 8.35 2.01 2.78
CA MET A 50 8.31 3.13 1.83
C MET A 50 9.73 3.58 1.45
N GLY A 51 10.58 3.88 2.43
CA GLY A 51 11.96 4.29 2.18
C GLY A 51 12.81 3.21 1.51
N GLY A 52 12.59 1.94 1.85
CA GLY A 52 13.24 0.80 1.19
C GLY A 52 12.87 0.71 -0.28
N PHE A 53 11.57 0.84 -0.60
CA PHE A 53 11.07 0.84 -1.97
C PHE A 53 11.66 1.98 -2.79
N VAL A 54 11.52 3.21 -2.30
CA VAL A 54 11.97 4.42 -3.01
C VAL A 54 13.48 4.37 -3.28
N LYS A 55 14.28 3.98 -2.28
CA LYS A 55 15.73 3.85 -2.44
C LYS A 55 16.09 2.94 -3.60
N VAL A 56 15.60 1.70 -3.58
CA VAL A 56 15.95 0.70 -4.59
C VAL A 56 15.36 1.02 -5.95
N ALA A 57 14.12 1.50 -6.02
CA ALA A 57 13.51 1.88 -7.29
C ALA A 57 14.30 2.99 -8.00
N ARG A 58 14.87 3.95 -7.26
CA ARG A 58 15.73 5.02 -7.80
C ARG A 58 17.10 4.56 -8.28
N GLU A 59 17.58 3.41 -7.81
CA GLU A 59 18.82 2.79 -8.30
C GLU A 59 18.66 2.19 -9.71
N HIS A 60 17.43 1.96 -10.14
CA HIS A 60 17.15 1.40 -11.47
C HIS A 60 17.08 2.51 -12.53
N ALA A 61 18.01 2.45 -13.51
CA ALA A 61 18.05 3.42 -14.60
C ALA A 61 16.71 3.47 -15.36
N GLY A 62 16.24 4.69 -15.66
CA GLY A 62 15.02 4.93 -16.42
C GLY A 62 13.73 4.73 -15.62
N VAL A 63 13.77 4.59 -14.29
CA VAL A 63 12.59 4.55 -13.43
C VAL A 63 12.25 5.95 -12.91
N GLU A 64 11.02 6.37 -13.10
CA GLU A 64 10.41 7.57 -12.55
C GLU A 64 9.38 7.19 -11.50
N LEU A 65 9.53 7.69 -10.27
CA LEU A 65 8.56 7.54 -9.19
C LEU A 65 7.67 8.77 -9.09
N VAL A 66 6.38 8.55 -9.01
CA VAL A 66 5.39 9.63 -8.84
C VAL A 66 4.60 9.36 -7.54
N GLY A 67 4.88 10.15 -6.50
CA GLY A 67 4.13 10.11 -5.25
C GLY A 67 2.74 10.73 -5.42
N LEU A 68 1.67 9.93 -5.26
CA LEU A 68 0.29 10.40 -5.31
C LEU A 68 -0.11 11.02 -3.96
N GLU A 69 -1.02 11.98 -3.95
CA GLU A 69 -1.50 12.58 -2.72
C GLU A 69 -2.11 11.52 -1.79
N SER A 70 -1.45 11.28 -0.68
CA SER A 70 -1.72 10.17 0.23
C SER A 70 -1.81 10.64 1.68
N PRO A 71 -2.76 10.12 2.48
CA PRO A 71 -2.76 10.38 3.91
C PRO A 71 -1.53 9.72 4.56
N LEU A 72 -0.96 10.37 5.55
CA LEU A 72 0.02 9.77 6.45
C LEU A 72 -0.69 9.19 7.68
N TRP A 73 0.05 8.73 8.70
CA TRP A 73 -0.57 8.27 9.94
C TRP A 73 -1.50 9.33 10.53
N PRO A 74 -2.67 8.97 11.07
CA PRO A 74 -3.54 9.96 11.68
C PRO A 74 -2.90 10.60 12.92
N LYS A 75 -3.33 11.79 13.31
CA LYS A 75 -2.86 12.48 14.53
C LYS A 75 -2.99 11.63 15.80
N THR A 76 -3.94 10.71 15.79
CA THR A 76 -4.17 9.75 16.87
C THR A 76 -3.09 8.66 16.95
N GLY A 77 -2.17 8.64 15.98
CA GLY A 77 -1.07 7.69 15.92
C GLY A 77 -1.47 6.32 15.38
N THR A 78 -0.54 5.36 15.47
CA THR A 78 -0.82 3.95 15.19
C THR A 78 -1.78 3.38 16.26
N GLY A 79 -2.62 2.41 15.88
CA GLY A 79 -3.61 1.85 16.80
C GLY A 79 -4.79 2.80 17.06
N SER A 80 -5.36 3.36 16.02
CA SER A 80 -6.52 4.26 16.04
C SER A 80 -7.84 3.51 15.82
N GLY A 81 -8.98 4.15 16.06
CA GLY A 81 -10.31 3.57 15.80
C GLY A 81 -10.62 3.42 14.32
N TRP A 82 -11.79 2.90 14.02
CA TRP A 82 -12.26 2.70 12.64
C TRP A 82 -12.16 3.97 11.81
N ILE A 83 -11.65 3.87 10.60
CA ILE A 83 -11.72 4.99 9.65
C ILE A 83 -13.19 5.19 9.26
N THR A 84 -13.64 6.45 9.25
CA THR A 84 -14.96 6.76 8.71
C THR A 84 -14.99 6.54 7.20
N THR A 85 -16.15 6.11 6.67
CA THR A 85 -16.35 5.97 5.21
C THR A 85 -16.01 7.27 4.48
N GLN A 86 -16.37 8.43 5.06
CA GLN A 86 -16.07 9.74 4.50
C GLN A 86 -14.56 9.98 4.32
N ALA A 87 -13.76 9.69 5.35
CA ALA A 87 -12.30 9.86 5.28
C ALA A 87 -11.68 8.93 4.24
N TYR A 88 -12.09 7.67 4.25
CA TYR A 88 -11.62 6.67 3.30
C TYR A 88 -11.92 7.07 1.85
N GLU A 89 -13.17 7.37 1.54
CA GLU A 89 -13.58 7.74 0.18
C GLU A 89 -12.95 9.06 -0.28
N HIS A 90 -12.73 10.01 0.64
CA HIS A 90 -12.03 11.25 0.32
C HIS A 90 -10.61 10.99 -0.20
N PHE A 91 -9.79 10.24 0.55
CA PHE A 91 -8.41 10.01 0.16
C PHE A 91 -8.30 9.04 -1.02
N LEU A 92 -9.03 7.93 -0.98
CA LEU A 92 -9.00 6.99 -2.10
C LEU A 92 -9.51 7.63 -3.39
N GLY A 93 -10.57 8.44 -3.31
CA GLY A 93 -11.08 9.19 -4.47
C GLY A 93 -10.03 10.13 -5.09
N ARG A 94 -9.22 10.81 -4.27
CA ARG A 94 -8.13 11.68 -4.74
C ARG A 94 -7.00 10.87 -5.38
N ILE A 95 -6.58 9.79 -4.75
CA ILE A 95 -5.58 8.85 -5.30
C ILE A 95 -6.03 8.35 -6.68
N ILE A 96 -7.26 7.87 -6.79
CA ILE A 96 -7.84 7.37 -8.04
C ILE A 96 -7.93 8.47 -9.11
N ALA A 97 -8.30 9.69 -8.72
CA ALA A 97 -8.33 10.82 -9.65
C ALA A 97 -6.93 11.17 -10.19
N GLU A 98 -5.90 11.16 -9.34
CA GLU A 98 -4.52 11.38 -9.76
C GLU A 98 -3.98 10.25 -10.65
N LEU A 99 -4.30 8.99 -10.33
CA LEU A 99 -3.95 7.85 -11.19
C LEU A 99 -4.55 8.02 -12.60
N LYS A 100 -5.83 8.40 -12.70
CA LYS A 100 -6.49 8.64 -13.97
C LYS A 100 -5.86 9.79 -14.76
N ALA A 101 -5.56 10.89 -14.07
CA ALA A 101 -4.93 12.06 -14.68
C ALA A 101 -3.47 11.83 -15.09
N GLY A 102 -2.77 10.90 -14.43
CA GLY A 102 -1.36 10.63 -14.67
C GLY A 102 -1.03 9.92 -15.98
N GLY A 103 -2.02 9.43 -16.71
CA GLY A 103 -1.83 8.72 -17.98
C GLY A 103 -1.34 7.28 -17.79
N LYS A 104 -0.39 6.84 -18.63
CA LYS A 104 0.09 5.45 -18.61
C LYS A 104 1.02 5.19 -17.42
N TRP A 105 0.72 4.13 -16.69
CA TRP A 105 1.53 3.59 -15.61
C TRP A 105 2.10 2.22 -16.01
N HIS A 106 3.34 1.93 -15.60
CA HIS A 106 3.97 0.62 -15.78
C HIS A 106 3.85 -0.20 -14.49
N GLY A 107 3.76 0.48 -13.35
CA GLY A 107 3.54 -0.15 -12.06
C GLY A 107 2.92 0.80 -11.05
N VAL A 108 2.36 0.20 -9.98
CA VAL A 108 1.86 0.91 -8.79
C VAL A 108 2.41 0.23 -7.55
N TYR A 109 2.92 1.02 -6.63
CA TYR A 109 3.32 0.56 -5.32
C TYR A 109 2.35 1.07 -4.25
N LEU A 110 1.80 0.13 -3.50
CA LEU A 110 0.84 0.35 -2.42
C LEU A 110 1.55 0.16 -1.07
N ALA A 111 1.84 1.24 -0.36
CA ALA A 111 2.30 1.17 1.02
C ALA A 111 1.07 1.09 1.94
N LEU A 112 0.77 -0.11 2.41
CA LEU A 112 -0.41 -0.45 3.21
C LEU A 112 0.02 -0.96 4.59
N HIS A 113 -0.94 -1.31 5.44
CA HIS A 113 -0.66 -1.89 6.76
C HIS A 113 -1.12 -3.35 6.85
N GLY A 114 -2.33 -3.65 6.42
CA GLY A 114 -2.93 -4.98 6.49
C GLY A 114 -3.91 -5.18 7.64
N ALA A 115 -4.06 -4.18 8.51
CA ALA A 115 -5.04 -4.18 9.59
C ALA A 115 -5.98 -2.97 9.51
N MET A 116 -6.21 -2.45 8.31
CA MET A 116 -7.12 -1.32 8.10
C MET A 116 -8.57 -1.74 8.29
N GLY A 117 -9.29 -1.01 9.11
CA GLY A 117 -10.74 -1.12 9.29
C GLY A 117 -11.45 0.17 8.89
N VAL A 118 -12.41 0.06 8.01
CA VAL A 118 -13.23 1.19 7.54
C VAL A 118 -14.70 0.89 7.77
N ARG A 119 -15.45 1.85 8.30
CA ARG A 119 -16.89 1.71 8.48
C ARG A 119 -17.57 1.43 7.14
N GLY A 120 -18.27 0.31 7.02
CA GLY A 120 -19.03 -0.07 5.83
C GLY A 120 -18.18 -0.61 4.66
N VAL A 121 -16.85 -0.77 4.81
CA VAL A 121 -15.98 -1.37 3.80
C VAL A 121 -15.35 -2.65 4.37
N PRO A 122 -15.75 -3.84 3.93
CA PRO A 122 -15.34 -5.11 4.57
C PRO A 122 -13.84 -5.40 4.46
N LYS A 123 -13.19 -5.05 3.34
CA LYS A 123 -11.79 -5.38 3.02
C LYS A 123 -11.13 -4.17 2.36
N PRO A 124 -10.76 -3.15 3.16
CA PRO A 124 -10.32 -1.86 2.61
C PRO A 124 -9.08 -1.96 1.72
N GLU A 125 -8.08 -2.74 2.11
CA GLU A 125 -6.86 -2.88 1.32
C GLU A 125 -7.12 -3.61 -0.01
N ALA A 126 -7.98 -4.61 -0.02
CA ALA A 126 -8.42 -5.27 -1.25
C ALA A 126 -9.24 -4.31 -2.15
N ASP A 127 -10.11 -3.47 -1.55
CA ASP A 127 -10.85 -2.44 -2.29
C ASP A 127 -9.92 -1.39 -2.90
N ILE A 128 -8.87 -0.95 -2.17
CA ILE A 128 -7.83 -0.06 -2.72
C ILE A 128 -7.18 -0.71 -3.94
N ALA A 129 -6.70 -1.94 -3.81
CA ALA A 129 -6.03 -2.65 -4.91
C ALA A 129 -6.95 -2.83 -6.11
N ARG A 130 -8.22 -3.19 -5.90
CA ARG A 130 -9.23 -3.36 -6.94
C ARG A 130 -9.49 -2.05 -7.69
N ARG A 131 -9.73 -0.94 -6.99
CA ARG A 131 -9.96 0.37 -7.61
C ARG A 131 -8.72 0.89 -8.35
N VAL A 132 -7.52 0.62 -7.86
CA VAL A 132 -6.28 0.92 -8.56
C VAL A 132 -6.18 0.09 -9.84
N ARG A 133 -6.44 -1.22 -9.78
CA ARG A 133 -6.44 -2.12 -10.94
C ARG A 133 -7.43 -1.67 -12.03
N GLU A 134 -8.63 -1.24 -11.64
CA GLU A 134 -9.63 -0.72 -12.57
C GLU A 134 -9.13 0.50 -13.37
N VAL A 135 -8.24 1.31 -12.78
CA VAL A 135 -7.67 2.48 -13.46
C VAL A 135 -6.49 2.13 -14.33
N VAL A 136 -5.55 1.33 -13.81
CA VAL A 136 -4.27 1.10 -14.50
C VAL A 136 -4.33 -0.05 -15.51
N GLY A 137 -5.39 -0.87 -15.46
CA GLY A 137 -5.58 -2.01 -16.36
C GLY A 137 -4.66 -3.18 -16.05
N CYS A 138 -4.66 -4.21 -16.92
CA CYS A 138 -3.89 -5.45 -16.73
C CYS A 138 -2.41 -5.32 -17.15
N ASP A 139 -2.03 -4.27 -17.87
CA ASP A 139 -0.67 -4.09 -18.36
C ASP A 139 0.29 -3.49 -17.32
N ALA A 140 -0.25 -2.91 -16.24
CA ALA A 140 0.53 -2.40 -15.14
C ALA A 140 0.61 -3.40 -13.98
N PHE A 141 1.79 -3.56 -13.39
CA PHE A 141 1.97 -4.40 -12.22
C PHE A 141 1.66 -3.65 -10.92
N ILE A 142 1.02 -4.31 -9.97
CA ILE A 142 0.70 -3.76 -8.65
C ILE A 142 1.42 -4.57 -7.58
N ALA A 143 2.19 -3.89 -6.73
CA ALA A 143 2.87 -4.47 -5.57
C ALA A 143 2.43 -3.79 -4.28
N GLY A 144 2.06 -4.56 -3.27
CA GLY A 144 1.72 -4.07 -1.93
C GLY A 144 2.72 -4.50 -0.87
N THR A 145 2.93 -3.66 0.14
CA THR A 145 3.67 -4.02 1.36
C THR A 145 2.79 -3.92 2.58
N PHE A 146 2.99 -4.85 3.51
CA PHE A 146 2.22 -5.02 4.74
C PHE A 146 3.13 -5.26 5.93
N ASP A 147 2.63 -4.94 7.11
CA ASP A 147 3.22 -5.38 8.36
C ASP A 147 2.75 -6.79 8.76
N PRO A 148 3.21 -7.38 9.88
CA PRO A 148 2.81 -8.73 10.26
C PRO A 148 1.35 -8.86 10.73
N HIS A 149 0.61 -7.75 10.93
CA HIS A 149 -0.83 -7.76 11.20
C HIS A 149 -1.66 -7.92 9.92
N GLY A 150 -0.99 -8.01 8.75
CA GLY A 150 -1.64 -8.20 7.46
C GLY A 150 -2.54 -9.42 7.46
N ASN A 151 -3.80 -9.22 7.10
CA ASN A 151 -4.82 -10.26 7.02
C ASN A 151 -5.38 -10.31 5.58
N GLU A 152 -4.50 -10.11 4.62
CA GLU A 152 -4.85 -10.09 3.21
C GLU A 152 -5.14 -11.49 2.71
N ASP A 153 -6.06 -11.57 1.75
CA ASP A 153 -6.59 -12.82 1.22
C ASP A 153 -6.62 -12.86 -0.32
N ALA A 154 -7.37 -13.82 -0.83
CA ALA A 154 -7.54 -14.03 -2.26
C ALA A 154 -8.07 -12.79 -2.99
N GLU A 155 -8.87 -11.92 -2.34
CA GLU A 155 -9.43 -10.72 -3.00
C GLU A 155 -8.35 -9.67 -3.29
N PHE A 156 -7.41 -9.46 -2.33
CA PHE A 156 -6.27 -8.61 -2.58
C PHE A 156 -5.39 -9.16 -3.71
N LEU A 157 -5.05 -10.46 -3.65
CA LEU A 157 -4.21 -11.12 -4.65
C LEU A 157 -4.88 -11.25 -6.03
N ALA A 158 -6.20 -11.17 -6.12
CA ALA A 158 -6.91 -11.09 -7.40
C ALA A 158 -6.72 -9.72 -8.08
N ALA A 159 -6.47 -8.66 -7.31
CA ALA A 159 -6.29 -7.31 -7.82
C ALA A 159 -4.81 -6.90 -7.93
N ALA A 160 -3.94 -7.38 -7.04
CA ALA A 160 -2.51 -7.08 -7.00
C ALA A 160 -1.66 -8.28 -7.42
N ASP A 161 -0.54 -8.02 -8.10
CA ASP A 161 0.35 -9.07 -8.62
C ASP A 161 1.30 -9.61 -7.54
N MET A 162 1.64 -8.76 -6.56
CA MET A 162 2.64 -9.08 -5.53
C MET A 162 2.26 -8.50 -4.17
N ALA A 163 2.50 -9.28 -3.12
CA ALA A 163 2.36 -8.86 -1.73
C ALA A 163 3.62 -9.20 -0.93
N PHE A 164 4.15 -8.24 -0.18
CA PHE A 164 5.34 -8.38 0.65
C PHE A 164 5.00 -8.03 2.09
N CYS A 165 5.19 -8.96 3.01
CA CYS A 165 4.86 -8.78 4.40
C CYS A 165 6.13 -8.80 5.26
N VAL A 166 6.18 -7.92 6.26
CA VAL A 166 7.15 -7.95 7.35
C VAL A 166 7.07 -9.32 8.05
N LYS A 167 8.23 -9.89 8.38
CA LYS A 167 8.34 -11.27 8.91
C LYS A 167 8.61 -11.32 10.40
N TYR A 168 9.04 -10.21 10.99
CA TYR A 168 9.56 -10.19 12.36
C TYR A 168 8.87 -9.14 13.23
N PHE A 169 8.88 -9.40 14.53
CA PHE A 169 8.51 -8.44 15.55
C PHE A 169 9.70 -8.24 16.52
N PRO A 170 10.13 -7.00 16.77
CA PRO A 170 9.71 -5.76 16.11
C PRO A 170 10.08 -5.71 14.61
N HIS A 171 9.48 -4.82 13.84
CA HIS A 171 9.47 -4.79 12.36
C HIS A 171 10.81 -4.33 11.74
N TYR A 172 11.94 -4.88 12.18
CA TYR A 172 13.27 -4.47 11.72
C TYR A 172 13.56 -4.81 10.25
N ASP A 173 12.78 -5.70 9.66
CA ASP A 173 12.88 -6.06 8.24
C ASP A 173 11.91 -5.27 7.34
N ALA A 174 11.17 -4.29 7.86
CA ALA A 174 10.20 -3.51 7.08
C ALA A 174 10.85 -2.87 5.84
N ARG A 175 12.00 -2.22 6.01
CA ARG A 175 12.76 -1.65 4.91
C ARG A 175 13.13 -2.68 3.84
N LEU A 176 13.56 -3.89 4.26
CA LEU A 176 13.92 -4.97 3.35
C LEU A 176 12.72 -5.44 2.52
N GLN A 177 11.51 -5.44 3.07
CA GLN A 177 10.31 -5.78 2.31
C GLN A 177 10.02 -4.73 1.22
N GLY A 178 10.19 -3.46 1.51
CA GLY A 178 10.12 -2.40 0.50
C GLY A 178 11.18 -2.55 -0.60
N GLU A 179 12.42 -2.86 -0.23
CA GLU A 179 13.50 -3.11 -1.19
C GLU A 179 13.20 -4.32 -2.10
N ARG A 180 12.61 -5.38 -1.54
CA ARG A 180 12.15 -6.57 -2.31
C ARG A 180 11.03 -6.19 -3.27
N ALA A 181 10.04 -5.42 -2.81
CA ALA A 181 8.94 -4.96 -3.63
C ALA A 181 9.45 -4.15 -4.83
N ALA A 182 10.40 -3.23 -4.63
CA ALA A 182 10.98 -2.43 -5.71
C ALA A 182 11.71 -3.29 -6.75
N ARG A 183 12.57 -4.22 -6.30
CA ARG A 183 13.29 -5.13 -7.21
C ARG A 183 12.34 -5.99 -8.03
N MET A 184 11.36 -6.60 -7.38
CA MET A 184 10.46 -7.54 -8.06
C MET A 184 9.50 -6.80 -8.99
N LEU A 185 8.96 -5.65 -8.58
CA LEU A 185 8.12 -4.81 -9.43
C LEU A 185 8.88 -4.34 -10.68
N THR A 186 10.11 -3.83 -10.51
CA THR A 186 10.92 -3.36 -11.64
C THR A 186 11.28 -4.51 -12.59
N ARG A 187 11.61 -5.70 -12.06
CA ARG A 187 11.89 -6.88 -12.88
C ARG A 187 10.66 -7.36 -13.64
N ALA A 188 9.48 -7.36 -13.01
CA ALA A 188 8.23 -7.71 -13.68
C ALA A 188 7.94 -6.75 -14.83
N ILE A 189 8.06 -5.44 -14.61
CA ILE A 189 7.85 -4.42 -15.64
C ILE A 189 8.82 -4.61 -16.84
N ARG A 190 10.05 -5.05 -16.58
CA ARG A 190 11.05 -5.31 -17.62
C ARG A 190 10.90 -6.65 -18.32
N GLY A 191 9.99 -7.50 -17.85
CA GLY A 191 9.81 -8.86 -18.40
C GLY A 191 10.82 -9.89 -17.88
N ASP A 192 11.66 -9.55 -16.90
CA ASP A 192 12.65 -10.44 -16.30
C ASP A 192 12.06 -11.37 -15.24
N TYR A 193 10.79 -11.17 -14.88
CA TYR A 193 10.11 -11.92 -13.85
C TYR A 193 8.59 -11.92 -14.09
N THR A 194 7.98 -13.09 -13.97
CA THR A 194 6.52 -13.25 -13.99
C THR A 194 6.04 -13.54 -12.58
N PRO A 195 5.34 -12.60 -11.94
CA PRO A 195 4.80 -12.82 -10.59
C PRO A 195 3.73 -13.91 -10.61
N VAL A 196 3.81 -14.81 -9.63
CA VAL A 196 2.78 -15.82 -9.35
C VAL A 196 2.48 -15.76 -7.86
N SER A 197 1.24 -15.47 -7.52
CA SER A 197 0.75 -15.42 -6.15
C SER A 197 -0.22 -16.55 -5.91
N ALA A 198 -0.17 -17.14 -4.72
CA ALA A 198 -1.12 -18.15 -4.29
C ALA A 198 -1.57 -17.84 -2.86
N HIS A 199 -2.85 -18.00 -2.61
CA HIS A 199 -3.45 -17.90 -1.28
C HIS A 199 -3.82 -19.30 -0.79
N SER A 200 -3.45 -19.62 0.45
CA SER A 200 -3.90 -20.81 1.15
C SER A 200 -4.46 -20.42 2.50
N SER A 201 -5.76 -20.59 2.69
CA SER A 201 -6.37 -20.48 4.02
C SER A 201 -5.99 -21.71 4.83
N GLY A 202 -5.07 -21.59 5.75
CA GLY A 202 -4.81 -22.61 6.75
C GLY A 202 -6.08 -22.87 7.58
N LYS A 203 -6.40 -24.15 7.87
CA LYS A 203 -7.41 -24.45 8.90
C LYS A 203 -6.94 -23.79 10.19
N ARG A 204 -7.80 -22.99 10.82
CA ARG A 204 -7.51 -22.50 12.19
C ARG A 204 -7.18 -23.71 13.04
N ALA A 205 -6.05 -23.69 13.72
CA ALA A 205 -5.80 -24.64 14.79
C ALA A 205 -6.98 -24.53 15.77
N SER A 206 -7.64 -25.64 16.04
CA SER A 206 -8.69 -25.67 17.06
C SER A 206 -8.08 -25.13 18.36
N PRO A 207 -8.78 -24.30 19.15
CA PRO A 207 -8.27 -23.87 20.44
C PRO A 207 -7.95 -25.14 21.24
N ILE A 208 -6.75 -25.19 21.80
CA ILE A 208 -6.35 -26.26 22.68
C ILE A 208 -7.31 -26.20 23.87
N SER A 209 -8.21 -27.17 23.97
CA SER A 209 -9.06 -27.33 25.15
C SER A 209 -8.13 -27.76 26.31
N THR A 210 -7.87 -26.84 27.21
CA THR A 210 -7.31 -27.15 28.53
C THR A 210 -8.37 -27.73 29.44
#